data_455aecafde42dd6cf4126a76a3cf97f1
#
_entry.id   455aecafde42dd6cf4126a76a3cf97f1
#
_cell.length_a   1.000
_cell.length_b   1.000
_cell.length_c   1.000
_cell.angle_alpha   90.00
_cell.angle_beta   90.00
_cell.angle_gamma   90.00
#
_symmetry.space_group_name_H-M   'P 1'
#
loop_
_entity.id
_entity.type
_entity.pdbx_description
1 polymer ?
#
loop_
_entity_poly.entity_id
_entity_poly.type
_entity_poly.pdbx_seq_one_letter_code
_entity_poly.pdbx_strand_id
1 'polypeptide(L)'
;IDMSTIRLCDQKMLERFERFELLSDDLRARRAEVERYNEEKGVNTEELINGRRLTNVGTFRVYVAAYLRKHPKIHQDLTFLIRQLAPTPKGLPIEIYVFTNDIEWANYEGIQADIFDHLLAVVPMFELRVFQEPTGADWRR
;
A
#
# COMPACT_ATOMS: atom_id res chain seq x y z
N ILE A 1 -5.95 1.57 -7.86
CA ILE A 1 -6.72 1.67 -6.60
C ILE A 1 -7.93 2.56 -6.83
N ASP A 2 -9.09 2.11 -6.36
CA ASP A 2 -10.30 2.93 -6.32
C ASP A 2 -10.10 4.08 -5.33
N MET A 3 -10.05 5.31 -5.86
CA MET A 3 -9.74 6.50 -5.05
C MET A 3 -10.78 6.76 -3.95
N SER A 4 -12.00 6.30 -4.12
CA SER A 4 -13.04 6.48 -3.09
C SER A 4 -12.75 5.70 -1.81
N THR A 5 -11.82 4.75 -1.86
CA THR A 5 -11.42 3.95 -0.70
C THR A 5 -10.19 4.52 0.03
N ILE A 6 -9.54 5.53 -0.53
CA ILE A 6 -8.39 6.17 0.10
C ILE A 6 -8.87 7.04 1.25
N ARG A 7 -8.26 6.89 2.42
CA ARG A 7 -8.63 7.68 3.61
C ARG A 7 -7.48 7.82 4.58
N LEU A 8 -7.62 8.81 5.47
CA LEU A 8 -6.74 8.98 6.61
C LEU A 8 -6.93 7.82 7.58
N CYS A 9 -5.84 7.34 8.16
CA CYS A 9 -5.90 6.26 9.15
C CYS A 9 -6.39 6.77 10.49
N ASP A 10 -7.43 6.12 11.02
CA ASP A 10 -7.84 6.28 12.41
C ASP A 10 -7.07 5.32 13.31
N GLN A 11 -7.33 5.40 14.62
CA GLN A 11 -6.63 4.57 15.62
C GLN A 11 -6.84 3.07 15.39
N LYS A 12 -8.05 2.65 15.03
CA LYS A 12 -8.36 1.24 14.79
C LYS A 12 -7.61 0.69 13.58
N MET A 13 -7.53 1.49 12.52
CA MET A 13 -6.79 1.11 11.31
C MET A 13 -5.31 0.93 11.63
N LEU A 14 -4.71 1.88 12.34
CA LEU A 14 -3.30 1.82 12.72
C LEU A 14 -2.99 0.62 13.62
N GLU A 15 -3.85 0.35 14.58
CA GLU A 15 -3.70 -0.82 15.46
C GLU A 15 -3.76 -2.13 14.68
N ARG A 16 -4.67 -2.22 13.72
CA ARG A 16 -4.77 -3.39 12.85
C ARG A 16 -3.54 -3.55 11.96
N PHE A 17 -3.10 -2.46 11.32
CA PHE A 17 -1.94 -2.50 10.42
C PHE A 17 -0.64 -2.83 11.15
N GLU A 18 -0.49 -2.42 12.40
CA GLU A 18 0.67 -2.78 13.21
C GLU A 18 0.77 -4.29 13.49
N ARG A 19 -0.35 -5.01 13.38
CA ARG A 19 -0.33 -6.47 13.52
C ARG A 19 0.15 -7.20 12.26
N PHE A 20 0.31 -6.47 11.15
CA PHE A 20 0.87 -7.05 9.93
C PHE A 20 2.39 -7.12 10.09
N GLU A 21 2.93 -8.34 10.16
CA GLU A 21 4.34 -8.58 10.51
C GLU A 21 5.34 -7.79 9.68
N LEU A 22 5.10 -7.68 8.35
CA LEU A 22 5.98 -6.93 7.44
C LEU A 22 5.96 -5.42 7.70
N LEU A 23 4.96 -4.92 8.41
CA LEU A 23 4.78 -3.48 8.66
C LEU A 23 5.11 -3.06 10.07
N SER A 24 5.10 -3.98 11.04
CA SER A 24 5.12 -3.65 12.47
C SER A 24 6.16 -2.61 12.85
N ASP A 25 7.43 -2.83 12.50
CA ASP A 25 8.52 -1.94 12.91
C ASP A 25 8.47 -0.61 12.19
N ASP A 26 8.27 -0.63 10.87
CA ASP A 26 8.17 0.56 10.03
C ASP A 26 7.01 1.44 10.49
N LEU A 27 5.86 0.82 10.74
CA LEU A 27 4.66 1.56 11.11
C LEU A 27 4.80 2.20 12.49
N ARG A 28 5.40 1.50 13.45
CA ARG A 28 5.69 2.08 14.78
C ARG A 28 6.57 3.30 14.68
N ALA A 29 7.62 3.24 13.87
CA ALA A 29 8.53 4.36 13.65
C ALA A 29 7.81 5.55 13.02
N ARG A 30 6.97 5.30 12.01
CA ARG A 30 6.19 6.33 11.33
C ARG A 30 5.14 6.97 12.24
N ARG A 31 4.46 6.17 13.05
CA ARG A 31 3.51 6.67 14.04
C ARG A 31 4.19 7.56 15.07
N ALA A 32 5.33 7.13 15.59
CA ALA A 32 6.09 7.93 16.54
C ALA A 32 6.53 9.26 15.97
N GLU A 33 6.98 9.28 14.72
CA GLU A 33 7.37 10.50 14.02
C GLU A 33 6.19 11.46 13.85
N VAL A 34 5.04 10.94 13.43
CA VAL A 34 3.82 11.73 13.24
C VAL A 34 3.31 12.29 14.58
N GLU A 35 3.28 11.47 15.62
CA GLU A 35 2.86 11.90 16.95
C GLU A 35 3.76 12.99 17.51
N ARG A 36 5.08 12.83 17.35
CA ARG A 36 6.04 13.85 17.77
C ARG A 36 5.83 15.17 17.04
N TYR A 37 5.65 15.12 15.72
CA TYR A 37 5.36 16.32 14.92
C TYR A 37 4.09 17.03 15.43
N ASN A 38 3.01 16.28 15.64
CA ASN A 38 1.74 16.86 16.09
C ASN A 38 1.83 17.45 17.48
N GLU A 39 2.57 16.84 18.40
CA GLU A 39 2.82 17.37 19.74
C GLU A 39 3.63 18.66 19.69
N GLU A 40 4.71 18.69 18.92
CA GLU A 40 5.56 19.87 18.77
C GLU A 40 4.82 21.07 18.16
N LYS A 41 3.86 20.80 17.28
CA LYS A 41 3.04 21.84 16.63
C LYS A 41 1.78 22.19 17.42
N GLY A 42 1.50 21.50 18.52
CA GLY A 42 0.30 21.75 19.32
C GLY A 42 -1.00 21.47 18.58
N VAL A 43 -1.00 20.45 17.72
CA VAL A 43 -2.14 20.12 16.87
C VAL A 43 -3.27 19.52 17.71
N ASN A 44 -4.52 19.94 17.45
CA ASN A 44 -5.70 19.24 17.95
C ASN A 44 -5.93 17.97 17.15
N THR A 45 -5.57 16.82 17.72
CA THR A 45 -5.61 15.53 17.06
C THR A 45 -6.97 14.84 17.09
N GLU A 46 -7.99 15.45 17.68
CA GLU A 46 -9.35 14.93 17.67
C GLU A 46 -9.92 14.86 16.25
N GLU A 47 -9.53 15.79 15.39
CA GLU A 47 -9.91 15.81 13.99
C GLU A 47 -8.78 15.20 13.14
N LEU A 48 -9.11 14.16 12.35
CA LEU A 48 -8.12 13.45 11.52
C LEU A 48 -7.44 14.34 10.50
N ILE A 49 -8.10 15.41 10.04
CA ILE A 49 -7.54 16.34 9.05
C ILE A 49 -6.45 17.23 9.62
N ASN A 50 -6.39 17.39 10.94
CA ASN A 50 -5.43 18.26 11.58
C ASN A 50 -4.05 17.60 11.70
N GLY A 51 -3.00 18.39 11.45
CA GLY A 51 -1.63 17.94 11.55
C GLY A 51 -1.25 16.89 10.52
N ARG A 52 -0.29 16.03 10.89
CA ARG A 52 0.13 14.90 10.04
C ARG A 52 -0.63 13.65 10.40
N ARG A 53 -0.99 12.88 9.37
CA ARG A 53 -1.64 11.58 9.52
C ARG A 53 -1.12 10.64 8.44
N LEU A 54 -1.16 9.35 8.73
CA LEU A 54 -0.92 8.32 7.73
C LEU A 54 -2.20 8.06 6.94
N THR A 55 -2.04 7.60 5.71
CA THR A 55 -3.15 7.14 4.87
C THR A 55 -3.07 5.63 4.67
N ASN A 56 -4.20 5.00 4.37
CA ASN A 56 -4.21 3.58 4.08
C ASN A 56 -3.43 3.26 2.79
N VAL A 57 -3.53 4.09 1.75
CA VAL A 57 -2.79 3.85 0.50
C VAL A 57 -1.28 4.02 0.70
N GLY A 58 -0.86 4.98 1.49
CA GLY A 58 0.55 5.16 1.85
C GLY A 58 1.09 3.95 2.62
N THR A 59 0.31 3.45 3.56
CA THR A 59 0.66 2.25 4.33
C THR A 59 0.72 1.01 3.44
N PHE A 60 -0.21 0.88 2.48
CA PHE A 60 -0.17 -0.18 1.49
C PHE A 60 1.11 -0.14 0.65
N ARG A 61 1.53 1.05 0.19
CA ARG A 61 2.80 1.18 -0.56
C ARG A 61 4.00 0.70 0.25
N VAL A 62 4.05 1.03 1.52
CA VAL A 62 5.11 0.56 2.43
C VAL A 62 5.09 -0.96 2.54
N TYR A 63 3.91 -1.54 2.66
CA TYR A 63 3.73 -2.99 2.68
C TYR A 63 4.26 -3.65 1.40
N VAL A 64 3.88 -3.12 0.24
CA VAL A 64 4.34 -3.63 -1.06
C VAL A 64 5.86 -3.63 -1.13
N ALA A 65 6.49 -2.52 -0.73
CA ALA A 65 7.95 -2.42 -0.71
C ALA A 65 8.57 -3.47 0.23
N ALA A 66 8.03 -3.62 1.44
CA ALA A 66 8.54 -4.60 2.40
C ALA A 66 8.39 -6.04 1.90
N TYR A 67 7.25 -6.35 1.29
CA TYR A 67 6.99 -7.66 0.69
C TYR A 67 8.01 -7.99 -0.40
N LEU A 68 8.23 -7.06 -1.32
CA LEU A 68 9.15 -7.27 -2.43
C LEU A 68 10.62 -7.28 -1.98
N ARG A 69 10.98 -6.51 -0.95
CA ARG A 69 12.34 -6.55 -0.37
C ARG A 69 12.68 -7.90 0.25
N LYS A 70 11.69 -8.59 0.79
CA LYS A 70 11.87 -9.94 1.36
C LYS A 70 11.61 -11.05 0.36
N HIS A 71 11.18 -10.74 -0.84
CA HIS A 71 10.85 -11.76 -1.83
C HIS A 71 12.13 -12.38 -2.40
N PRO A 72 12.32 -13.72 -2.31
CA PRO A 72 13.57 -14.35 -2.69
C PRO A 72 13.85 -14.33 -4.19
N LYS A 73 12.83 -14.08 -5.01
CA LYS A 73 12.94 -14.05 -6.47
C LYS A 73 13.09 -12.64 -7.06
N ILE A 74 13.11 -11.61 -6.23
CA ILE A 74 13.31 -10.23 -6.66
C ILE A 74 14.77 -9.84 -6.46
N HIS A 75 15.35 -9.25 -7.50
CA HIS A 75 16.75 -8.76 -7.47
C HIS A 75 16.83 -7.50 -6.61
N GLN A 76 17.56 -7.56 -5.50
CA GLN A 76 17.59 -6.47 -4.52
C GLN A 76 18.58 -5.36 -4.87
N ASP A 77 19.54 -5.63 -5.74
CA ASP A 77 20.62 -4.70 -6.08
C ASP A 77 20.37 -3.90 -7.38
N LEU A 78 19.31 -4.23 -8.12
CA LEU A 78 18.90 -3.50 -9.30
C LEU A 78 17.81 -2.48 -8.95
N THR A 79 17.38 -1.72 -9.94
CA THR A 79 16.29 -0.74 -9.76
C THR A 79 15.09 -1.36 -9.04
N PHE A 80 14.66 -0.68 -7.99
CA PHE A 80 13.56 -1.12 -7.14
C PHE A 80 12.71 0.11 -6.82
N LEU A 81 11.55 0.22 -7.47
CA LEU A 81 10.67 1.37 -7.32
C LEU A 81 9.23 0.93 -7.09
N ILE A 82 8.62 1.51 -6.09
CA ILE A 82 7.17 1.45 -5.89
C ILE A 82 6.69 2.89 -6.01
N ARG A 83 5.98 3.20 -7.09
CA ARG A 83 5.58 4.58 -7.38
C ARG A 83 4.08 4.73 -7.41
N GLN A 84 3.61 5.82 -6.87
CA GLN A 84 2.24 6.26 -7.03
C GLN A 84 2.20 7.29 -8.16
N LEU A 85 1.45 6.98 -9.21
CA LEU A 85 1.30 7.87 -10.34
C LEU A 85 0.14 8.84 -10.12
N ALA A 86 -0.02 9.80 -11.03
CA ALA A 86 -1.11 10.76 -10.92
C ALA A 86 -2.47 10.06 -11.01
N PRO A 87 -3.49 10.54 -10.29
CA PRO A 87 -4.85 10.01 -10.40
C PRO A 87 -5.38 10.07 -11.82
N THR A 88 -6.16 9.07 -12.21
CA THR A 88 -6.80 8.95 -13.51
C THR A 88 -8.30 8.67 -13.34
N PRO A 89 -9.12 8.82 -14.39
CA PRO A 89 -10.52 8.38 -14.35
C PRO A 89 -10.68 6.88 -14.04
N LYS A 90 -9.61 6.10 -14.18
CA LYS A 90 -9.56 4.66 -13.86
C LYS A 90 -8.87 4.40 -12.52
N GLY A 91 -8.91 5.35 -11.60
CA GLY A 91 -8.35 5.20 -10.27
C GLY A 91 -6.93 5.71 -10.12
N LEU A 92 -6.32 5.36 -8.99
CA LEU A 92 -4.96 5.73 -8.64
C LEU A 92 -4.00 4.58 -9.01
N PRO A 93 -3.12 4.77 -10.01
CA PRO A 93 -2.16 3.74 -10.36
C PRO A 93 -1.04 3.65 -9.33
N ILE A 94 -0.70 2.42 -8.94
CA ILE A 94 0.53 2.14 -8.19
C ILE A 94 1.38 1.26 -9.09
N GLU A 95 2.55 1.76 -9.45
CA GLU A 95 3.49 1.09 -10.33
C GLU A 95 4.57 0.39 -9.52
N ILE A 96 4.78 -0.87 -9.87
CA ILE A 96 5.86 -1.68 -9.31
C ILE A 96 6.90 -1.90 -10.40
N TYR A 97 8.10 -1.38 -10.18
CA TYR A 97 9.21 -1.54 -11.11
C TYR A 97 10.35 -2.24 -10.39
N VAL A 98 10.45 -3.54 -10.60
CA VAL A 98 11.46 -4.40 -9.99
C VAL A 98 11.95 -5.42 -11.01
N PHE A 99 13.11 -6.01 -10.75
CA PHE A 99 13.67 -7.06 -11.59
C PHE A 99 13.65 -8.39 -10.83
N THR A 100 13.30 -9.46 -11.55
CA THR A 100 13.47 -10.81 -11.02
C THR A 100 14.93 -11.25 -11.13
N ASN A 101 15.36 -12.15 -10.27
CA ASN A 101 16.71 -12.72 -10.35
C ASN A 101 16.78 -13.99 -11.23
N ASP A 102 15.68 -14.31 -11.92
CA ASP A 102 15.56 -15.45 -12.82
C ASP A 102 15.15 -14.93 -14.20
N ILE A 103 15.94 -15.26 -15.23
CA ILE A 103 15.73 -14.79 -16.60
C ILE A 103 14.93 -15.77 -17.47
N GLU A 104 14.62 -16.96 -16.95
CA GLU A 104 13.77 -17.90 -17.65
C GLU A 104 12.35 -17.36 -17.78
N TRP A 105 11.84 -17.26 -19.01
CA TRP A 105 10.54 -16.63 -19.27
C TRP A 105 9.39 -17.25 -18.48
N ALA A 106 9.31 -18.59 -18.44
CA ALA A 106 8.25 -19.28 -17.72
C ALA A 106 8.32 -19.01 -16.21
N ASN A 107 9.54 -18.95 -15.65
CA ASN A 107 9.73 -18.62 -14.23
C ASN A 107 9.38 -17.17 -13.94
N TYR A 108 9.76 -16.26 -14.85
CA TYR A 108 9.41 -14.85 -14.74
C TYR A 108 7.88 -14.66 -14.68
N GLU A 109 7.13 -15.29 -15.58
CA GLU A 109 5.67 -15.19 -15.57
C GLU A 109 5.06 -15.76 -14.28
N GLY A 110 5.60 -16.86 -13.77
CA GLY A 110 5.16 -17.45 -12.51
C GLY A 110 5.42 -16.52 -11.32
N ILE A 111 6.59 -15.90 -11.26
CA ILE A 111 6.93 -14.94 -10.21
C ILE A 111 5.99 -13.74 -10.27
N GLN A 112 5.76 -13.20 -11.45
CA GLN A 112 4.86 -12.07 -11.65
C GLN A 112 3.43 -12.41 -11.22
N ALA A 113 2.93 -13.58 -11.60
CA ALA A 113 1.60 -14.05 -11.21
C ALA A 113 1.46 -14.16 -9.69
N ASP A 114 2.44 -14.75 -9.01
CA ASP A 114 2.43 -14.91 -7.56
C ASP A 114 2.41 -13.57 -6.85
N ILE A 115 3.19 -12.61 -7.34
CA ILE A 115 3.23 -11.26 -6.76
C ILE A 115 1.86 -10.59 -6.92
N PHE A 116 1.27 -10.60 -8.11
CA PHE A 116 -0.05 -10.00 -8.34
C PHE A 116 -1.15 -10.70 -7.55
N ASP A 117 -1.13 -12.03 -7.49
CA ASP A 117 -2.10 -12.77 -6.69
C ASP A 117 -2.07 -12.33 -5.24
N HIS A 118 -0.87 -12.25 -4.67
CA HIS A 118 -0.70 -11.83 -3.29
C HIS A 118 -1.15 -10.39 -3.07
N LEU A 119 -0.63 -9.46 -3.86
CA LEU A 119 -0.91 -8.03 -3.67
C LEU A 119 -2.38 -7.69 -3.88
N LEU A 120 -3.02 -8.27 -4.90
CA LEU A 120 -4.45 -8.05 -5.12
C LEU A 120 -5.29 -8.63 -3.99
N ALA A 121 -4.89 -9.77 -3.43
CA ALA A 121 -5.59 -10.39 -2.31
C ALA A 121 -5.46 -9.58 -1.01
N VAL A 122 -4.35 -8.87 -0.81
CA VAL A 122 -4.12 -8.09 0.42
C VAL A 122 -4.67 -6.66 0.35
N VAL A 123 -4.98 -6.12 -0.82
CA VAL A 123 -5.53 -4.77 -0.96
C VAL A 123 -6.70 -4.51 0.00
N PRO A 124 -7.70 -5.41 0.12
CA PRO A 124 -8.80 -5.19 1.06
C PRO A 124 -8.38 -5.15 2.54
N MET A 125 -7.25 -5.74 2.89
CA MET A 125 -6.74 -5.71 4.27
C MET A 125 -6.34 -4.30 4.71
N PHE A 126 -6.10 -3.41 3.75
CA PHE A 126 -5.81 -1.99 3.95
C PHE A 126 -7.05 -1.12 3.80
N GLU A 127 -8.23 -1.72 3.80
CA GLU A 127 -9.51 -1.02 3.56
C GLU A 127 -9.52 -0.27 2.23
N LEU A 128 -8.81 -0.83 1.25
CA LEU A 128 -8.74 -0.35 -0.12
C LEU A 128 -9.47 -1.31 -1.06
N ARG A 129 -9.80 -0.83 -2.23
CA ARG A 129 -10.36 -1.64 -3.30
C ARG A 129 -9.64 -1.34 -4.61
N VAL A 130 -9.40 -2.39 -5.40
CA VAL A 130 -8.88 -2.24 -6.75
C VAL A 130 -9.97 -1.64 -7.62
N PHE A 131 -9.60 -0.66 -8.43
CA PHE A 131 -10.53 -0.12 -9.43
C PHE A 131 -10.79 -1.16 -10.52
N GLN A 132 -12.06 -1.34 -10.85
CA GLN A 132 -12.52 -2.05 -12.03
C GLN A 132 -13.62 -1.25 -12.69
N GLU A 133 -13.67 -1.27 -14.02
CA GLU A 133 -14.77 -0.63 -14.73
C GLU A 133 -16.08 -1.35 -14.40
N PRO A 134 -17.19 -0.62 -14.16
CA PRO A 134 -18.48 -1.24 -13.88
C PRO A 134 -18.92 -2.16 -15.01
N THR A 135 -19.48 -3.30 -14.63
CA THR A 135 -20.11 -4.23 -15.58
C THR A 135 -21.63 -4.10 -15.50
N GLY A 136 -22.34 -4.77 -16.40
CA GLY A 136 -23.79 -4.80 -16.34
C GLY A 136 -24.34 -5.33 -15.02
N ALA A 137 -23.60 -6.20 -14.34
CA ALA A 137 -23.98 -6.73 -13.03
C ALA A 137 -23.97 -5.68 -11.92
N ASP A 138 -23.10 -4.68 -12.01
CA ASP A 138 -22.97 -3.61 -11.01
C ASP A 138 -24.17 -2.66 -11.01
N TRP A 139 -24.92 -2.63 -12.10
CA TRP A 139 -26.11 -1.80 -12.27
C TRP A 139 -27.39 -2.50 -11.87
N ARG A 140 -27.33 -3.77 -11.51
CA ARG A 140 -28.46 -4.59 -11.08
C ARG A 140 -28.58 -4.53 -9.56
N ARG A 141 -29.33 -3.60 -9.10
CA ARG A 141 -29.67 -3.50 -7.67
C ARG A 141 -31.13 -3.82 -7.42
#